data_2f4d385335723717067ea305f7dc7a38
#
_entry.id   2f4d385335723717067ea305f7dc7a38
#
_cell.length_a   1.000
_cell.length_b   1.000
_cell.length_c   1.000
_cell.angle_alpha   90.00
_cell.angle_beta   90.00
_cell.angle_gamma   90.00
#
_symmetry.space_group_name_H-M   'P 1'
#
loop_
_entity.id
_entity.type
_entity.pdbx_description
1 polymer ?
#
loop_
_entity_poly.entity_id
_entity_poly.type
_entity_poly.pdbx_seq_one_letter_code
_entity_poly.pdbx_strand_id
1 'polypeptide(L)'
;MNTQGPIIRYEEQTLDVIVKLAKERGIVIVPAATTEGHGYHLPTGTDTFIAEWISGELSKITGLPVLMPTPIRCGCSPTFHFDSNGDPLCGTLAVGHSTMQALCLDICRGLWAAGFRKIIFVQSHGQEWNFQSIAHEVATLLRREGKGVFIAAATYWELARQVIEDTIDQPFWHAGEWEASAALCARPDLVHMDKATGSVRIPLIDRTLIKRSVCQDESEAFAVQDIAQWVPIPEPGELHAGGVGLTDKIKTASAEKGRAVLERALDRYLALIRDLELHYAPQEVPGIDVKERPAAPRFTVGY
;
A
#
# COMPACT_ATOMS: atom_id res chain seq x y z
N MET A 1 -6.77 -16.79 -23.69
CA MET A 1 -6.57 -15.41 -23.22
C MET A 1 -7.96 -14.88 -22.87
N ASN A 2 -8.26 -14.72 -21.60
CA ASN A 2 -9.56 -14.18 -21.19
C ASN A 2 -9.62 -12.72 -21.65
N THR A 3 -10.66 -12.39 -22.38
CA THR A 3 -11.00 -11.01 -22.71
C THR A 3 -11.26 -10.28 -21.43
N GLN A 4 -10.31 -9.45 -21.01
CA GLN A 4 -10.51 -8.58 -19.86
C GLN A 4 -11.65 -7.61 -20.15
N GLY A 5 -12.58 -7.45 -19.20
CA GLY A 5 -13.67 -6.49 -19.30
C GLY A 5 -13.16 -5.04 -19.14
N PRO A 6 -14.05 -4.05 -19.24
CA PRO A 6 -13.71 -2.66 -18.88
C PRO A 6 -13.48 -2.54 -17.37
N ILE A 7 -12.75 -1.48 -16.98
CA ILE A 7 -12.69 -1.08 -15.56
C ILE A 7 -14.05 -0.56 -15.14
N ILE A 8 -14.62 -1.13 -14.08
CA ILE A 8 -15.90 -0.67 -13.50
C ILE A 8 -15.58 0.41 -12.46
N ARG A 9 -15.45 1.66 -12.89
CA ARG A 9 -15.23 2.78 -11.98
C ARG A 9 -16.52 3.11 -11.25
N TYR A 10 -16.45 3.12 -9.93
CA TYR A 10 -17.60 3.35 -9.05
C TYR A 10 -18.29 4.68 -9.38
N GLU A 11 -17.52 5.73 -9.58
CA GLU A 11 -17.99 7.09 -9.84
C GLU A 11 -18.66 7.26 -11.22
N GLU A 12 -18.41 6.33 -12.13
CA GLU A 12 -19.01 6.33 -13.48
C GLU A 12 -20.32 5.52 -13.54
N GLN A 13 -20.66 4.82 -12.44
CA GLN A 13 -21.87 4.00 -12.41
C GLN A 13 -23.07 4.75 -11.83
N THR A 14 -24.24 4.40 -12.32
CA THR A 14 -25.49 4.87 -11.73
C THR A 14 -25.80 4.10 -10.43
N LEU A 15 -26.64 4.67 -9.57
CA LEU A 15 -26.95 4.11 -8.26
C LEU A 15 -27.51 2.68 -8.34
N ASP A 16 -28.38 2.42 -9.32
CA ASP A 16 -28.98 1.09 -9.51
C ASP A 16 -27.94 0.03 -9.87
N VAL A 17 -26.92 0.39 -10.69
CA VAL A 17 -25.78 -0.48 -11.01
C VAL A 17 -24.95 -0.76 -9.76
N ILE A 18 -24.63 0.25 -8.96
CA ILE A 18 -23.87 0.09 -7.72
C ILE A 18 -24.61 -0.81 -6.73
N VAL A 19 -25.90 -0.58 -6.51
CA VAL A 19 -26.74 -1.41 -5.62
C VAL A 19 -26.80 -2.85 -6.13
N LYS A 20 -26.92 -3.05 -7.44
CA LYS A 20 -26.90 -4.38 -8.05
C LYS A 20 -25.56 -5.09 -7.79
N LEU A 21 -24.44 -4.43 -8.08
CA LEU A 21 -23.09 -4.99 -7.86
C LEU A 21 -22.85 -5.32 -6.38
N ALA A 22 -23.26 -4.44 -5.47
CA ALA A 22 -23.16 -4.68 -4.03
C ALA A 22 -24.00 -5.90 -3.58
N LYS A 23 -25.19 -6.06 -4.13
CA LYS A 23 -26.07 -7.21 -3.84
C LYS A 23 -25.54 -8.52 -4.41
N GLU A 24 -25.01 -8.50 -5.63
CA GLU A 24 -24.57 -9.69 -6.35
C GLU A 24 -23.16 -10.13 -5.96
N ARG A 25 -22.26 -9.20 -5.63
CA ARG A 25 -20.84 -9.50 -5.38
C ARG A 25 -20.40 -9.17 -3.95
N GLY A 26 -20.94 -8.11 -3.36
CA GLY A 26 -20.63 -7.69 -1.99
C GLY A 26 -19.21 -7.18 -1.75
N ILE A 27 -18.36 -7.14 -2.79
CA ILE A 27 -16.94 -6.78 -2.75
C ILE A 27 -16.72 -5.47 -3.51
N VAL A 28 -15.88 -4.58 -2.96
CA VAL A 28 -15.43 -3.35 -3.61
C VAL A 28 -13.93 -3.14 -3.41
N ILE A 29 -13.26 -2.60 -4.42
CA ILE A 29 -11.83 -2.32 -4.42
C ILE A 29 -11.62 -0.83 -4.19
N VAL A 30 -10.72 -0.49 -3.26
CA VAL A 30 -10.39 0.89 -2.88
C VAL A 30 -8.88 1.07 -2.96
N PRO A 31 -8.35 1.73 -3.99
CA PRO A 31 -6.95 2.12 -3.99
C PRO A 31 -6.68 3.13 -2.88
N ALA A 32 -5.54 2.98 -2.21
CA ALA A 32 -5.09 3.85 -1.14
C ALA A 32 -3.59 4.12 -1.29
N ALA A 33 -3.22 5.39 -1.39
CA ALA A 33 -1.86 5.79 -1.72
C ALA A 33 -1.56 7.19 -1.18
N THR A 34 -0.48 7.78 -1.66
CA THR A 34 -0.14 9.17 -1.36
C THR A 34 0.33 9.92 -2.60
N THR A 35 0.36 11.24 -2.49
CA THR A 35 1.14 12.12 -3.34
C THR A 35 2.41 12.45 -2.58
N GLU A 36 3.54 11.94 -3.04
CA GLU A 36 4.82 12.00 -2.33
C GLU A 36 5.96 12.35 -3.28
N GLY A 37 6.96 13.04 -2.76
CA GLY A 37 8.18 13.30 -3.51
C GLY A 37 8.97 12.02 -3.75
N HIS A 38 9.15 11.62 -5.00
CA HIS A 38 9.90 10.45 -5.44
C HIS A 38 11.14 10.84 -6.27
N GLY A 39 11.86 11.86 -5.82
CA GLY A 39 13.01 12.42 -6.55
C GLY A 39 12.58 13.15 -7.83
N TYR A 40 13.57 13.36 -8.73
CA TYR A 40 13.33 14.09 -9.98
C TYR A 40 12.93 13.19 -11.15
N HIS A 41 13.04 11.89 -11.01
CA HIS A 41 12.81 10.90 -12.07
C HIS A 41 11.43 10.26 -12.05
N LEU A 42 10.75 10.23 -10.90
CA LEU A 42 9.40 9.69 -10.75
C LEU A 42 8.40 10.81 -10.47
N PRO A 43 7.16 10.68 -10.94
CA PRO A 43 6.11 11.63 -10.63
C PRO A 43 5.71 11.55 -9.15
N THR A 44 5.25 12.65 -8.57
CA THR A 44 4.75 12.67 -7.18
C THR A 44 3.54 11.77 -6.95
N GLY A 45 2.85 11.37 -8.00
CA GLY A 45 1.73 10.42 -7.97
C GLY A 45 2.14 8.95 -8.13
N THR A 46 3.42 8.60 -8.01
CA THR A 46 3.93 7.23 -8.23
C THR A 46 3.08 6.19 -7.49
N ASP A 47 2.91 6.34 -6.20
CA ASP A 47 2.10 5.41 -5.40
C ASP A 47 0.66 5.33 -5.89
N THR A 48 0.05 6.49 -6.15
CA THR A 48 -1.32 6.56 -6.66
C THR A 48 -1.47 5.79 -7.97
N PHE A 49 -0.54 5.96 -8.91
CA PHE A 49 -0.60 5.29 -10.21
C PHE A 49 -0.39 3.79 -10.11
N ILE A 50 0.47 3.34 -9.20
CA ILE A 50 0.69 1.91 -8.93
C ILE A 50 -0.58 1.29 -8.34
N ALA A 51 -1.18 1.91 -7.31
CA ALA A 51 -2.43 1.43 -6.71
C ALA A 51 -3.58 1.40 -7.73
N GLU A 52 -3.69 2.44 -8.55
CA GLU A 52 -4.71 2.51 -9.61
C GLU A 52 -4.50 1.46 -10.69
N TRP A 53 -3.24 1.18 -11.07
CA TRP A 53 -2.94 0.12 -12.04
C TRP A 53 -3.41 -1.24 -11.54
N ILE A 54 -3.00 -1.64 -10.33
CA ILE A 54 -3.40 -2.93 -9.73
C ILE A 54 -4.93 -3.00 -9.59
N SER A 55 -5.53 -1.96 -9.05
CA SER A 55 -6.99 -1.90 -8.84
C SER A 55 -7.77 -1.96 -10.15
N GLY A 56 -7.26 -1.32 -11.19
CA GLY A 56 -7.84 -1.35 -12.54
C GLY A 56 -7.76 -2.75 -13.16
N GLU A 57 -6.60 -3.42 -13.06
CA GLU A 57 -6.46 -4.79 -13.56
C GLU A 57 -7.34 -5.78 -12.78
N LEU A 58 -7.45 -5.62 -11.45
CA LEU A 58 -8.41 -6.40 -10.66
C LEU A 58 -9.84 -6.21 -11.16
N SER A 59 -10.26 -4.98 -11.40
CA SER A 59 -11.60 -4.70 -11.92
C SER A 59 -11.85 -5.32 -13.28
N LYS A 60 -10.90 -5.21 -14.22
CA LYS A 60 -10.98 -5.83 -15.55
C LYS A 60 -11.14 -7.35 -15.52
N ILE A 61 -10.44 -8.00 -14.58
CA ILE A 61 -10.44 -9.47 -14.46
C ILE A 61 -11.68 -9.96 -13.72
N THR A 62 -12.09 -9.28 -12.65
CA THR A 62 -13.13 -9.76 -11.75
C THR A 62 -14.51 -9.17 -12.02
N GLY A 63 -14.59 -8.04 -12.71
CA GLY A 63 -15.82 -7.26 -12.84
C GLY A 63 -16.29 -6.61 -11.54
N LEU A 64 -15.41 -6.46 -10.55
CA LEU A 64 -15.71 -5.76 -9.30
C LEU A 64 -15.59 -4.24 -9.48
N PRO A 65 -16.43 -3.45 -8.79
CA PRO A 65 -16.32 -2.00 -8.80
C PRO A 65 -15.06 -1.53 -8.05
N VAL A 66 -14.44 -0.49 -8.57
CA VAL A 66 -13.27 0.15 -7.99
C VAL A 66 -13.50 1.64 -7.84
N LEU A 67 -13.15 2.22 -6.69
CA LEU A 67 -13.17 3.66 -6.47
C LEU A 67 -11.98 4.29 -7.21
N MET A 68 -12.22 4.86 -8.39
CA MET A 68 -11.21 5.50 -9.22
C MET A 68 -11.79 6.75 -9.89
N PRO A 69 -11.15 7.91 -9.70
CA PRO A 69 -9.78 8.09 -9.18
C PRO A 69 -9.67 7.77 -7.68
N THR A 70 -8.46 7.41 -7.25
CA THR A 70 -8.15 7.05 -5.87
C THR A 70 -8.68 8.06 -4.87
N PRO A 71 -9.54 7.66 -3.92
CA PRO A 71 -10.11 8.59 -2.92
C PRO A 71 -9.08 8.97 -1.84
N ILE A 72 -8.06 8.14 -1.61
CA ILE A 72 -7.01 8.35 -0.61
C ILE A 72 -5.71 8.64 -1.34
N ARG A 73 -5.35 9.93 -1.42
CA ARG A 73 -4.16 10.45 -2.11
C ARG A 73 -3.20 11.20 -1.19
N CYS A 74 -3.49 11.26 0.08
CA CYS A 74 -2.63 11.86 1.10
C CYS A 74 -2.34 10.79 2.13
N GLY A 75 -1.11 10.28 2.17
CA GLY A 75 -0.68 9.30 3.14
C GLY A 75 -0.70 9.84 4.57
N CYS A 76 -0.61 8.97 5.56
CA CYS A 76 -0.63 9.35 6.97
C CYS A 76 0.77 9.46 7.59
N SER A 77 1.82 9.27 6.82
CA SER A 77 3.20 9.50 7.26
C SER A 77 3.74 10.72 6.53
N PRO A 78 3.90 11.86 7.20
CA PRO A 78 4.56 12.99 6.61
C PRO A 78 6.05 12.67 6.48
N THR A 79 6.48 12.35 5.27
CA THR A 79 7.90 12.24 4.94
C THR A 79 8.34 13.52 4.26
N PHE A 80 9.33 14.18 4.84
CA PHE A 80 10.00 15.30 4.19
C PHE A 80 11.24 14.78 3.51
N HIS A 81 11.45 15.17 2.27
CA HIS A 81 12.67 14.86 1.53
C HIS A 81 13.53 16.10 1.45
N PHE A 82 14.83 15.90 1.46
CA PHE A 82 15.81 16.96 1.26
C PHE A 82 16.66 16.64 0.02
N ASP A 83 17.07 17.65 -0.70
CA ASP A 83 18.04 17.50 -1.78
C ASP A 83 19.46 17.29 -1.25
N SER A 84 20.42 17.13 -2.16
CA SER A 84 21.83 16.95 -1.80
C SER A 84 22.46 18.13 -1.04
N ASN A 85 21.80 19.29 -1.04
CA ASN A 85 22.25 20.50 -0.35
C ASN A 85 21.58 20.65 1.03
N GLY A 86 20.62 19.77 1.36
CA GLY A 86 19.84 19.84 2.58
C GLY A 86 18.62 20.77 2.49
N ASP A 87 18.26 21.21 1.28
CA ASP A 87 17.06 22.00 1.07
C ASP A 87 15.83 21.09 1.02
N PRO A 88 14.72 21.47 1.69
CA PRO A 88 13.51 20.64 1.71
C PRO A 88 12.92 20.48 0.32
N LEU A 89 12.77 19.24 -0.12
CA LEU A 89 12.03 18.87 -1.31
C LEU A 89 10.55 18.76 -0.94
N CYS A 90 9.79 19.83 -1.23
CA CYS A 90 8.36 19.86 -1.03
C CYS A 90 7.65 19.19 -2.21
N GLY A 91 6.69 18.36 -1.95
CA GLY A 91 5.88 17.64 -2.96
C GLY A 91 5.03 16.55 -2.32
N THR A 92 5.27 16.25 -1.06
CA THR A 92 4.51 15.28 -0.28
C THR A 92 3.29 15.94 0.35
N LEU A 93 2.11 15.36 0.11
CA LEU A 93 0.86 15.74 0.73
C LEU A 93 0.48 14.69 1.76
N ALA A 94 0.67 15.00 3.04
CA ALA A 94 0.37 14.10 4.12
C ALA A 94 -0.77 14.63 5.01
N VAL A 95 -1.49 13.70 5.63
CA VAL A 95 -2.49 13.99 6.66
C VAL A 95 -2.12 13.30 7.96
N GLY A 96 -2.59 13.84 9.07
CA GLY A 96 -2.42 13.18 10.37
C GLY A 96 -3.18 11.85 10.43
N HIS A 97 -2.71 10.93 11.27
CA HIS A 97 -3.28 9.59 11.44
C HIS A 97 -4.79 9.61 11.75
N SER A 98 -5.23 10.52 12.62
CA SER A 98 -6.65 10.68 12.96
C SER A 98 -7.51 11.13 11.77
N THR A 99 -6.97 12.00 10.91
CA THR A 99 -7.65 12.44 9.69
C THR A 99 -7.80 11.28 8.70
N MET A 100 -6.75 10.49 8.50
CA MET A 100 -6.79 9.29 7.67
C MET A 100 -7.81 8.29 8.19
N GLN A 101 -7.82 8.04 9.51
CA GLN A 101 -8.79 7.14 10.14
C GLN A 101 -10.23 7.61 9.92
N ALA A 102 -10.50 8.90 10.12
CA ALA A 102 -11.82 9.48 9.90
C ALA A 102 -12.25 9.33 8.43
N LEU A 103 -11.37 9.65 7.48
CA LEU A 103 -11.63 9.50 6.05
C LEU A 103 -11.95 8.05 5.67
N CYS A 104 -11.13 7.10 6.11
CA CYS A 104 -11.37 5.68 5.84
C CYS A 104 -12.68 5.20 6.46
N LEU A 105 -13.01 5.65 7.67
CA LEU A 105 -14.25 5.29 8.35
C LEU A 105 -15.48 5.78 7.57
N ASP A 106 -15.46 7.02 7.11
CA ASP A 106 -16.58 7.61 6.37
C ASP A 106 -16.74 6.98 4.98
N ILE A 107 -15.64 6.71 4.28
CA ILE A 107 -15.67 5.93 3.03
C ILE A 107 -16.30 4.55 3.27
N CYS A 108 -15.85 3.82 4.29
CA CYS A 108 -16.37 2.50 4.60
C CYS A 108 -17.84 2.51 5.03
N ARG A 109 -18.30 3.55 5.75
CA ARG A 109 -19.72 3.76 6.07
C ARG A 109 -20.57 3.94 4.83
N GLY A 110 -20.09 4.77 3.88
CA GLY A 110 -20.75 4.97 2.60
C GLY A 110 -20.85 3.69 1.79
N LEU A 111 -19.76 2.94 1.67
CA LEU A 111 -19.73 1.65 0.97
C LEU A 111 -20.64 0.60 1.65
N TRP A 112 -20.63 0.55 2.98
CA TRP A 112 -21.52 -0.33 3.73
C TRP A 112 -23.01 0.03 3.48
N ALA A 113 -23.32 1.33 3.47
CA ALA A 113 -24.68 1.81 3.18
C ALA A 113 -25.12 1.47 1.75
N ALA A 114 -24.21 1.48 0.78
CA ALA A 114 -24.46 1.05 -0.59
C ALA A 114 -24.67 -0.48 -0.72
N GLY A 115 -24.36 -1.25 0.32
CA GLY A 115 -24.57 -2.70 0.38
C GLY A 115 -23.32 -3.55 0.32
N PHE A 116 -22.12 -2.97 0.20
CA PHE A 116 -20.87 -3.73 0.23
C PHE A 116 -20.55 -4.23 1.64
N ARG A 117 -19.98 -5.42 1.73
CA ARG A 117 -19.61 -6.07 2.99
C ARG A 117 -18.16 -6.47 3.08
N LYS A 118 -17.47 -6.45 1.95
CA LYS A 118 -16.05 -6.79 1.81
C LYS A 118 -15.34 -5.67 1.07
N ILE A 119 -14.44 -4.99 1.76
CA ILE A 119 -13.70 -3.83 1.25
C ILE A 119 -12.23 -4.22 1.15
N ILE A 120 -11.64 -4.11 -0.04
CA ILE A 120 -10.25 -4.45 -0.28
C ILE A 120 -9.49 -3.16 -0.59
N PHE A 121 -8.65 -2.72 0.34
CA PHE A 121 -7.72 -1.63 0.11
C PHE A 121 -6.47 -2.15 -0.60
N VAL A 122 -6.21 -1.59 -1.77
CA VAL A 122 -4.97 -1.80 -2.52
C VAL A 122 -4.03 -0.66 -2.19
N GLN A 123 -3.01 -0.96 -1.41
CA GLN A 123 -2.09 0.03 -0.89
C GLN A 123 -0.74 0.01 -1.62
N SER A 124 -0.13 1.17 -1.80
CA SER A 124 1.15 1.34 -2.51
C SER A 124 2.06 2.42 -1.94
N HIS A 125 1.87 2.81 -0.68
CA HIS A 125 2.70 3.80 0.01
C HIS A 125 3.30 3.20 1.29
N GLY A 126 4.52 3.60 1.65
CA GLY A 126 5.27 3.15 2.82
C GLY A 126 4.65 3.54 4.17
N GLN A 127 3.38 3.31 4.31
CA GLN A 127 2.59 3.51 5.52
C GLN A 127 1.85 2.24 5.96
N GLU A 128 2.31 1.07 5.51
CA GLU A 128 1.59 -0.20 5.67
C GLU A 128 1.17 -0.47 7.11
N TRP A 129 2.05 -0.26 8.05
CA TRP A 129 1.80 -0.48 9.48
C TRP A 129 0.73 0.49 10.02
N ASN A 130 0.83 1.76 9.66
CA ASN A 130 -0.14 2.78 10.06
C ASN A 130 -1.48 2.52 9.39
N PHE A 131 -1.48 2.20 8.10
CA PHE A 131 -2.71 1.96 7.36
C PHE A 131 -3.41 0.67 7.78
N GLN A 132 -2.68 -0.42 8.04
CA GLN A 132 -3.23 -1.66 8.57
C GLN A 132 -3.85 -1.44 9.95
N SER A 133 -3.21 -0.66 10.82
CA SER A 133 -3.77 -0.26 12.12
C SER A 133 -5.06 0.54 11.96
N ILE A 134 -5.09 1.50 11.04
CA ILE A 134 -6.29 2.27 10.71
C ILE A 134 -7.41 1.35 10.18
N ALA A 135 -7.11 0.46 9.26
CA ALA A 135 -8.08 -0.48 8.69
C ALA A 135 -8.70 -1.38 9.77
N HIS A 136 -7.87 -1.86 10.71
CA HIS A 136 -8.32 -2.63 11.86
C HIS A 136 -9.25 -1.83 12.77
N GLU A 137 -8.89 -0.60 13.11
CA GLU A 137 -9.71 0.26 13.96
C GLU A 137 -11.04 0.62 13.27
N VAL A 138 -11.02 0.95 11.98
CA VAL A 138 -12.21 1.21 11.17
C VAL A 138 -13.16 0.02 11.19
N ALA A 139 -12.65 -1.19 10.97
CA ALA A 139 -13.45 -2.41 11.05
C ALA A 139 -14.06 -2.60 12.45
N THR A 140 -13.30 -2.29 13.49
CA THR A 140 -13.76 -2.37 14.88
C THR A 140 -14.86 -1.37 15.20
N LEU A 141 -14.70 -0.11 14.76
CA LEU A 141 -15.70 0.94 14.94
C LEU A 141 -17.01 0.62 14.22
N LEU A 142 -16.92 0.15 12.96
CA LEU A 142 -18.11 -0.27 12.21
C LEU A 142 -18.83 -1.44 12.88
N ARG A 143 -18.12 -2.41 13.43
CA ARG A 143 -18.75 -3.50 14.19
C ARG A 143 -19.46 -3.02 15.44
N ARG A 144 -18.89 -2.05 16.17
CA ARG A 144 -19.55 -1.41 17.33
C ARG A 144 -20.82 -0.65 16.95
N GLU A 145 -20.88 -0.14 15.72
CA GLU A 145 -22.07 0.48 15.15
C GLU A 145 -23.10 -0.56 14.64
N GLY A 146 -22.86 -1.86 14.83
CA GLY A 146 -23.70 -2.92 14.29
C GLY A 146 -23.53 -3.15 12.77
N LYS A 147 -22.50 -2.57 12.18
CA LYS A 147 -22.17 -2.67 10.75
C LYS A 147 -21.08 -3.72 10.54
N GLY A 148 -21.45 -4.98 10.31
CA GLY A 148 -20.48 -6.02 9.96
C GLY A 148 -19.80 -5.69 8.62
N VAL A 149 -18.46 -5.74 8.60
CA VAL A 149 -17.65 -5.53 7.41
C VAL A 149 -16.37 -6.34 7.50
N PHE A 150 -15.93 -6.88 6.38
CA PHE A 150 -14.57 -7.40 6.20
C PHE A 150 -13.74 -6.35 5.50
N ILE A 151 -12.58 -6.05 6.05
CA ILE A 151 -11.60 -5.14 5.45
C ILE A 151 -10.29 -5.90 5.29
N ALA A 152 -9.77 -5.93 4.07
CA ALA A 152 -8.41 -6.35 3.77
C ALA A 152 -7.59 -5.12 3.34
N ALA A 153 -6.35 -5.03 3.81
CA ALA A 153 -5.40 -4.02 3.39
C ALA A 153 -4.02 -4.66 3.28
N ALA A 154 -3.38 -4.52 2.14
CA ALA A 154 -2.02 -5.00 1.91
C ALA A 154 -1.30 -4.09 0.93
N THR A 155 0.03 -4.04 1.01
CA THR A 155 0.85 -3.38 0.02
C THR A 155 1.27 -4.36 -1.07
N TYR A 156 1.51 -3.84 -2.28
CA TYR A 156 1.92 -4.70 -3.38
C TYR A 156 3.29 -5.35 -3.15
N TRP A 157 4.19 -4.69 -2.43
CA TRP A 157 5.52 -5.27 -2.14
C TRP A 157 5.47 -6.37 -1.07
N GLU A 158 4.59 -6.28 -0.06
CA GLU A 158 4.37 -7.39 0.87
C GLU A 158 3.89 -8.64 0.13
N LEU A 159 2.97 -8.46 -0.82
CA LEU A 159 2.41 -9.54 -1.62
C LEU A 159 3.39 -10.10 -2.66
N ALA A 160 4.34 -9.29 -3.12
CA ALA A 160 5.33 -9.64 -4.14
C ALA A 160 6.76 -9.79 -3.59
N ARG A 161 6.95 -9.86 -2.27
CA ARG A 161 8.27 -9.84 -1.61
C ARG A 161 9.28 -10.77 -2.28
N GLN A 162 8.94 -12.03 -2.50
CA GLN A 162 9.84 -13.00 -3.11
C GLN A 162 10.28 -12.60 -4.52
N VAL A 163 9.36 -12.07 -5.33
CA VAL A 163 9.71 -11.61 -6.68
C VAL A 163 10.63 -10.39 -6.63
N ILE A 164 10.41 -9.49 -5.67
CA ILE A 164 11.30 -8.34 -5.46
C ILE A 164 12.71 -8.83 -5.08
N GLU A 165 12.82 -9.74 -4.13
CA GLU A 165 14.10 -10.33 -3.70
C GLU A 165 14.83 -11.04 -4.83
N ASP A 166 14.09 -11.70 -5.73
CA ASP A 166 14.66 -12.46 -6.85
C ASP A 166 15.05 -11.59 -8.08
N THR A 167 14.44 -10.42 -8.25
CA THR A 167 14.53 -9.65 -9.51
C THR A 167 15.13 -8.25 -9.36
N ILE A 168 15.04 -7.65 -8.16
CA ILE A 168 15.51 -6.29 -7.91
C ILE A 168 16.95 -6.32 -7.40
N ASP A 169 17.83 -5.58 -8.08
CA ASP A 169 19.27 -5.56 -7.77
C ASP A 169 19.62 -4.61 -6.62
N GLN A 170 18.73 -3.67 -6.32
CA GLN A 170 18.88 -2.70 -5.27
C GLN A 170 18.06 -3.11 -4.03
N PRO A 171 18.60 -2.95 -2.80
CA PRO A 171 17.79 -3.10 -1.60
C PRO A 171 16.54 -2.24 -1.63
N PHE A 172 15.49 -2.72 -0.97
CA PHE A 172 14.22 -2.02 -0.82
C PHE A 172 14.42 -0.58 -0.31
N TRP A 173 14.03 0.41 -1.11
CA TRP A 173 14.23 1.82 -0.78
C TRP A 173 13.25 2.72 -1.52
N HIS A 174 12.83 3.81 -0.84
CA HIS A 174 11.98 4.86 -1.41
C HIS A 174 12.54 5.42 -2.71
N ALA A 175 11.70 5.57 -3.72
CA ALA A 175 12.04 6.01 -5.08
C ALA A 175 13.19 5.20 -5.73
N GLY A 176 13.43 3.98 -5.25
CA GLY A 176 14.48 3.09 -5.72
C GLY A 176 14.09 2.30 -6.96
N GLU A 177 14.92 1.31 -7.28
CA GLU A 177 14.77 0.48 -8.48
C GLU A 177 13.40 -0.19 -8.57
N TRP A 178 12.89 -0.71 -7.47
CA TRP A 178 11.61 -1.44 -7.45
C TRP A 178 10.41 -0.53 -7.69
N GLU A 179 10.37 0.67 -7.09
CA GLU A 179 9.31 1.65 -7.36
C GLU A 179 9.43 2.25 -8.75
N ALA A 180 10.66 2.56 -9.19
CA ALA A 180 10.91 3.02 -10.55
C ALA A 180 10.47 1.97 -11.58
N SER A 181 10.74 0.69 -11.32
CA SER A 181 10.28 -0.41 -12.18
C SER A 181 8.76 -0.52 -12.21
N ALA A 182 8.10 -0.44 -11.04
CA ALA A 182 6.64 -0.45 -10.96
C ALA A 182 6.01 0.75 -11.67
N ALA A 183 6.59 1.95 -11.50
CA ALA A 183 6.16 3.17 -12.19
C ALA A 183 6.34 3.07 -13.72
N LEU A 184 7.46 2.51 -14.20
CA LEU A 184 7.67 2.23 -15.62
C LEU A 184 6.64 1.26 -16.20
N CYS A 185 6.14 0.32 -15.40
CA CYS A 185 5.04 -0.55 -15.82
C CYS A 185 3.69 0.18 -15.82
N ALA A 186 3.39 0.96 -14.79
CA ALA A 186 2.09 1.60 -14.60
C ALA A 186 1.91 2.86 -15.45
N ARG A 187 2.92 3.74 -15.50
CA ARG A 187 2.91 5.06 -16.17
C ARG A 187 4.26 5.42 -16.77
N PRO A 188 4.75 4.68 -17.77
CA PRO A 188 6.05 4.93 -18.41
C PRO A 188 6.16 6.36 -19.00
N ASP A 189 5.04 6.94 -19.37
CA ASP A 189 4.93 8.30 -19.92
C ASP A 189 5.32 9.42 -18.94
N LEU A 190 5.34 9.13 -17.63
CA LEU A 190 5.66 10.09 -16.57
C LEU A 190 7.03 9.84 -15.90
N VAL A 191 7.74 8.80 -16.31
CA VAL A 191 9.02 8.43 -15.70
C VAL A 191 10.19 8.99 -16.52
N HIS A 192 11.12 9.66 -15.85
CA HIS A 192 12.28 10.33 -16.44
C HIS A 192 13.58 9.74 -15.89
N MET A 193 13.93 8.51 -16.30
CA MET A 193 15.13 7.81 -15.81
C MET A 193 16.44 8.55 -16.09
N ASP A 194 16.47 9.45 -17.07
CA ASP A 194 17.58 10.35 -17.36
C ASP A 194 17.86 11.32 -16.21
N LYS A 195 16.87 11.60 -15.36
CA LYS A 195 16.98 12.46 -14.18
C LYS A 195 17.23 11.67 -12.88
N ALA A 196 17.33 10.34 -12.97
CA ALA A 196 17.62 9.52 -11.81
C ALA A 196 19.02 9.78 -11.29
N THR A 197 19.11 10.26 -10.06
CA THR A 197 20.38 10.51 -9.37
C THR A 197 20.44 9.65 -8.11
N GLY A 198 21.59 9.04 -7.85
CA GLY A 198 21.82 8.39 -6.57
C GLY A 198 21.74 9.41 -5.43
N SER A 199 21.19 9.02 -4.30
CA SER A 199 21.15 9.85 -3.11
C SER A 199 21.98 9.25 -1.99
N VAL A 200 22.46 10.11 -1.11
CA VAL A 200 23.14 9.70 0.11
C VAL A 200 22.15 9.80 1.25
N ARG A 201 21.95 8.69 1.95
CA ARG A 201 21.20 8.71 3.21
C ARG A 201 22.00 9.49 4.25
N ILE A 202 21.46 10.56 4.77
CA ILE A 202 21.99 11.22 5.96
C ILE A 202 21.17 10.70 7.15
N PRO A 203 21.72 9.82 7.98
CA PRO A 203 21.02 9.40 9.19
C PRO A 203 21.09 10.56 10.18
N LEU A 204 19.96 10.94 10.69
CA LEU A 204 19.84 11.95 11.74
C LEU A 204 19.95 11.33 13.13
N ILE A 205 19.94 10.01 13.20
CA ILE A 205 20.27 9.27 14.43
C ILE A 205 21.74 8.84 14.34
N ASP A 206 22.46 8.98 15.45
CA ASP A 206 23.84 8.52 15.56
C ASP A 206 23.93 7.04 15.15
N ARG A 207 24.59 6.80 14.01
CA ARG A 207 24.82 5.44 13.47
C ARG A 207 25.46 4.50 14.48
N THR A 208 26.26 5.03 15.41
CA THR A 208 26.89 4.20 16.44
C THR A 208 25.88 3.67 17.44
N LEU A 209 24.79 4.38 17.67
CA LEU A 209 23.68 3.90 18.51
C LEU A 209 22.96 2.74 17.84
N ILE A 210 22.66 2.86 16.56
CA ILE A 210 22.01 1.79 15.78
C ILE A 210 22.92 0.57 15.70
N LYS A 211 24.20 0.75 15.36
CA LYS A 211 25.19 -0.34 15.30
C LYS A 211 25.37 -1.07 16.62
N ARG A 212 25.28 -0.36 17.74
CA ARG A 212 25.45 -0.99 19.07
C ARG A 212 24.26 -1.76 19.57
N SER A 213 23.05 -1.36 19.17
CA SER A 213 21.83 -1.89 19.75
C SER A 213 21.09 -2.87 18.87
N VAL A 214 21.23 -2.82 17.56
CA VAL A 214 20.29 -3.48 16.66
C VAL A 214 20.96 -4.13 15.43
N CYS A 215 22.11 -3.67 14.96
CA CYS A 215 22.74 -4.20 13.75
C CYS A 215 24.18 -4.65 14.00
N GLN A 216 24.57 -5.80 13.44
CA GLN A 216 25.94 -6.28 13.48
C GLN A 216 26.80 -5.69 12.36
N ASP A 217 26.22 -5.32 11.22
CA ASP A 217 26.92 -4.69 10.09
C ASP A 217 26.04 -3.68 9.32
N GLU A 218 26.64 -3.03 8.29
CA GLU A 218 25.94 -2.02 7.50
C GLU A 218 24.89 -2.59 6.58
N SER A 219 24.98 -3.86 6.21
CA SER A 219 23.95 -4.53 5.38
C SER A 219 22.66 -4.78 6.16
N GLU A 220 22.79 -5.04 7.45
CA GLU A 220 21.63 -5.17 8.36
C GLU A 220 20.95 -3.82 8.62
N ALA A 221 21.63 -2.70 8.43
CA ALA A 221 21.07 -1.37 8.64
C ALA A 221 19.85 -1.08 7.76
N PHE A 222 19.69 -1.78 6.64
CA PHE A 222 18.50 -1.71 5.80
C PHE A 222 17.33 -2.53 6.36
N ALA A 223 17.60 -3.70 6.94
CA ALA A 223 16.60 -4.48 7.63
C ALA A 223 16.07 -3.78 8.89
N VAL A 224 16.90 -2.93 9.49
CA VAL A 224 16.58 -2.16 10.70
C VAL A 224 15.73 -0.93 10.40
N GLN A 225 15.54 -0.54 9.16
CA GLN A 225 14.56 0.50 8.85
C GLN A 225 13.19 0.17 9.41
N ASP A 226 12.80 -1.11 9.40
CA ASP A 226 11.59 -1.58 10.05
C ASP A 226 11.66 -1.49 11.58
N ILE A 227 12.84 -1.67 12.15
CA ILE A 227 13.07 -1.58 13.61
C ILE A 227 13.28 -0.13 14.05
N ALA A 228 13.80 0.74 13.22
CA ALA A 228 13.92 2.17 13.51
C ALA A 228 12.54 2.83 13.73
N GLN A 229 11.48 2.21 13.28
CA GLN A 229 10.10 2.62 13.63
C GLN A 229 9.77 2.42 15.12
N TRP A 230 10.53 1.61 15.82
CA TRP A 230 10.37 1.36 17.27
C TRP A 230 11.19 2.35 18.12
N VAL A 231 12.14 3.02 17.50
CA VAL A 231 12.87 4.13 18.13
C VAL A 231 12.12 5.41 17.81
N PRO A 232 11.74 6.23 18.80
CA PRO A 232 11.13 7.53 18.54
C PRO A 232 12.03 8.32 17.59
N ILE A 233 11.58 8.50 16.37
CA ILE A 233 12.25 9.36 15.41
C ILE A 233 11.79 10.78 15.76
N PRO A 234 12.69 11.68 16.17
CA PRO A 234 12.31 13.00 16.67
C PRO A 234 11.52 13.83 15.66
N GLU A 235 11.85 13.70 14.37
CA GLU A 235 11.20 14.46 13.31
C GLU A 235 10.99 13.60 12.06
N PRO A 236 9.79 13.64 11.44
CA PRO A 236 9.60 13.12 10.09
C PRO A 236 10.48 13.90 9.12
N GLY A 237 11.12 13.25 8.19
CA GLY A 237 12.02 13.90 7.24
C GLY A 237 13.51 13.73 7.54
N GLU A 238 13.80 13.31 8.73
CA GLU A 238 15.17 12.98 9.13
C GLU A 238 15.73 11.75 8.41
N LEU A 239 14.95 11.04 7.61
CA LEU A 239 15.35 9.77 7.04
C LEU A 239 15.94 9.86 5.63
N HIS A 240 15.73 10.96 4.92
CA HIS A 240 16.10 11.02 3.50
C HIS A 240 16.68 12.37 3.07
N ALA A 241 17.98 12.51 3.08
CA ALA A 241 18.60 13.53 2.24
C ALA A 241 18.74 12.99 0.83
N GLY A 242 18.23 13.75 -0.12
CA GLY A 242 18.37 13.44 -1.54
C GLY A 242 17.36 12.46 -2.13
N GLY A 243 16.46 11.91 -1.34
CA GLY A 243 15.19 11.26 -1.75
C GLY A 243 15.19 10.22 -2.84
N VAL A 244 16.32 9.65 -3.26
CA VAL A 244 16.35 8.81 -4.45
C VAL A 244 17.46 7.78 -4.38
N GLY A 245 17.10 6.53 -4.49
CA GLY A 245 17.94 5.36 -4.69
C GLY A 245 19.40 5.43 -4.27
N LEU A 246 19.84 4.55 -3.41
CA LEU A 246 21.15 4.58 -2.75
C LEU A 246 22.37 4.34 -3.64
N THR A 247 22.17 4.01 -4.93
CA THR A 247 23.26 3.64 -5.81
C THR A 247 22.89 3.88 -7.27
N ASP A 248 23.89 3.82 -8.17
CA ASP A 248 23.68 3.78 -9.62
C ASP A 248 22.79 2.60 -10.09
N LYS A 249 22.48 1.65 -9.20
CA LYS A 249 21.61 0.51 -9.48
C LYS A 249 20.18 0.90 -9.80
N ILE A 250 19.73 2.11 -9.44
CA ILE A 250 18.42 2.61 -9.89
C ILE A 250 18.27 2.57 -11.42
N LYS A 251 19.39 2.65 -12.15
CA LYS A 251 19.44 2.58 -13.62
C LYS A 251 19.10 1.20 -14.16
N THR A 252 19.07 0.16 -13.32
CA THR A 252 18.63 -1.18 -13.67
C THR A 252 17.11 -1.36 -13.60
N ALA A 253 16.37 -0.33 -13.21
CA ALA A 253 14.92 -0.33 -13.24
C ALA A 253 14.38 -0.56 -14.65
N SER A 254 13.37 -1.41 -14.76
CA SER A 254 12.73 -1.70 -16.03
C SER A 254 11.24 -2.00 -15.88
N ALA A 255 10.48 -1.73 -16.93
CA ALA A 255 9.06 -2.06 -16.97
C ALA A 255 8.81 -3.58 -16.84
N GLU A 256 9.75 -4.43 -17.27
CA GLU A 256 9.66 -5.89 -17.14
C GLU A 256 9.72 -6.31 -15.68
N LYS A 257 10.71 -5.82 -14.91
CA LYS A 257 10.82 -6.05 -13.47
C LYS A 257 9.57 -5.55 -12.73
N GLY A 258 9.12 -4.35 -13.07
CA GLY A 258 7.90 -3.77 -12.51
C GLY A 258 6.66 -4.63 -12.79
N ARG A 259 6.53 -5.12 -14.01
CA ARG A 259 5.44 -6.00 -14.39
C ARG A 259 5.44 -7.30 -13.59
N ALA A 260 6.58 -7.96 -13.43
CA ALA A 260 6.70 -9.17 -12.62
C ALA A 260 6.25 -8.96 -11.18
N VAL A 261 6.65 -7.83 -10.56
CA VAL A 261 6.25 -7.45 -9.20
C VAL A 261 4.74 -7.19 -9.13
N LEU A 262 4.20 -6.37 -10.04
CA LEU A 262 2.79 -5.98 -10.00
C LEU A 262 1.85 -7.16 -10.34
N GLU A 263 2.22 -8.02 -11.29
CA GLU A 263 1.46 -9.24 -11.61
C GLU A 263 1.44 -10.21 -10.42
N ARG A 264 2.54 -10.33 -9.69
CA ARG A 264 2.56 -11.15 -8.47
C ARG A 264 1.62 -10.63 -7.40
N ALA A 265 1.61 -9.32 -7.17
CA ALA A 265 0.66 -8.70 -6.24
C ALA A 265 -0.79 -8.91 -6.71
N LEU A 266 -1.04 -8.73 -8.00
CA LEU A 266 -2.34 -8.96 -8.63
C LEU A 266 -2.83 -10.39 -8.39
N ASP A 267 -1.98 -11.41 -8.60
CA ASP A 267 -2.31 -12.81 -8.35
C ASP A 267 -2.75 -13.08 -6.91
N ARG A 268 -2.09 -12.43 -5.93
CA ARG A 268 -2.44 -12.56 -4.52
C ARG A 268 -3.79 -11.94 -4.19
N TYR A 269 -4.08 -10.76 -4.73
CA TYR A 269 -5.40 -10.14 -4.58
C TYR A 269 -6.50 -10.98 -5.27
N LEU A 270 -6.22 -11.53 -6.46
CA LEU A 270 -7.15 -12.42 -7.15
C LEU A 270 -7.42 -13.69 -6.36
N ALA A 271 -6.41 -14.26 -5.71
CA ALA A 271 -6.60 -15.41 -4.82
C ALA A 271 -7.54 -15.06 -3.66
N LEU A 272 -7.31 -13.93 -2.96
CA LEU A 272 -8.20 -13.45 -1.90
C LEU A 272 -9.64 -13.25 -2.40
N ILE A 273 -9.82 -12.60 -3.55
CA ILE A 273 -11.16 -12.35 -4.11
C ILE A 273 -11.87 -13.67 -4.42
N ARG A 274 -11.18 -14.62 -5.04
CA ARG A 274 -11.74 -15.95 -5.35
C ARG A 274 -12.16 -16.71 -4.08
N ASP A 275 -11.33 -16.67 -3.04
CA ASP A 275 -11.65 -17.31 -1.76
C ASP A 275 -12.87 -16.65 -1.11
N LEU A 276 -12.96 -15.32 -1.15
CA LEU A 276 -14.11 -14.59 -0.63
C LEU A 276 -15.41 -14.94 -1.39
N GLU A 277 -15.35 -15.09 -2.72
CA GLU A 277 -16.50 -15.43 -3.55
C GLU A 277 -16.90 -16.91 -3.44
N LEU A 278 -15.91 -17.79 -3.25
CA LEU A 278 -16.17 -19.23 -3.16
C LEU A 278 -16.80 -19.63 -1.81
N HIS A 279 -16.38 -18.97 -0.73
CA HIS A 279 -16.71 -19.43 0.62
C HIS A 279 -17.73 -18.54 1.34
N TYR A 280 -18.05 -17.34 0.83
CA TYR A 280 -18.92 -16.39 1.50
C TYR A 280 -19.93 -15.77 0.55
N ALA A 281 -21.22 -15.86 0.90
CA ALA A 281 -22.27 -15.17 0.15
C ALA A 281 -21.96 -13.65 0.06
N PRO A 282 -22.48 -12.92 -0.95
CA PRO A 282 -22.17 -11.50 -1.15
C PRO A 282 -22.37 -10.65 0.10
N GLN A 283 -23.43 -10.89 0.86
CA GLN A 283 -23.77 -10.12 2.08
C GLN A 283 -23.19 -10.73 3.37
N GLU A 284 -22.55 -11.88 3.26
CA GLU A 284 -21.89 -12.52 4.39
C GLU A 284 -20.53 -11.88 4.67
N VAL A 285 -20.24 -11.67 5.95
CA VAL A 285 -18.96 -11.14 6.41
C VAL A 285 -18.09 -12.27 6.89
N PRO A 286 -16.90 -12.49 6.29
CA PRO A 286 -15.96 -13.46 6.80
C PRO A 286 -15.67 -13.20 8.28
N GLY A 287 -15.86 -14.22 9.09
CA GLY A 287 -15.67 -14.14 10.52
C GLY A 287 -15.40 -15.53 11.10
N ILE A 288 -14.75 -15.57 12.25
CA ILE A 288 -14.60 -16.81 13.00
C ILE A 288 -15.88 -16.98 13.84
N ASP A 289 -16.61 -18.08 13.64
CA ASP A 289 -17.66 -18.46 14.59
C ASP A 289 -16.97 -18.76 15.93
N VAL A 290 -17.31 -17.94 16.93
CA VAL A 290 -16.73 -18.07 18.27
C VAL A 290 -17.05 -19.43 18.91
N LYS A 291 -18.10 -20.10 18.44
CA LYS A 291 -18.50 -21.42 18.91
C LYS A 291 -17.59 -22.54 18.37
N GLU A 292 -16.97 -22.33 17.22
CA GLU A 292 -16.07 -23.28 16.58
C GLU A 292 -14.58 -23.01 16.85
N ARG A 293 -14.26 -21.99 17.66
CA ARG A 293 -12.86 -21.77 18.05
C ARG A 293 -12.37 -23.00 18.80
N PRO A 294 -11.31 -23.68 18.32
CA PRO A 294 -10.56 -24.58 19.18
C PRO A 294 -10.11 -23.76 20.39
N ALA A 295 -10.22 -24.33 21.58
CA ALA A 295 -9.78 -23.67 22.79
C ALA A 295 -8.38 -23.07 22.54
N ALA A 296 -8.28 -21.75 22.67
CA ALA A 296 -6.99 -21.08 22.45
C ALA A 296 -5.94 -21.79 23.28
N PRO A 297 -4.77 -22.15 22.72
CA PRO A 297 -3.71 -22.72 23.50
C PRO A 297 -3.47 -21.77 24.68
N ARG A 298 -3.59 -22.27 25.88
CA ARG A 298 -3.27 -21.51 27.08
C ARG A 298 -1.78 -21.24 27.01
N PHE A 299 -1.41 -20.03 26.61
CA PHE A 299 -0.05 -19.57 26.84
C PHE A 299 0.13 -19.48 28.35
N THR A 300 0.69 -20.49 28.93
CA THR A 300 1.31 -20.38 30.25
C THR A 300 2.54 -19.51 30.06
N VAL A 301 2.42 -18.24 30.38
CA VAL A 301 3.60 -17.39 30.57
C VAL A 301 4.25 -17.94 31.84
N GLY A 302 5.30 -18.76 31.67
CA GLY A 302 6.18 -19.08 32.77
C GLY A 302 6.93 -17.80 33.16
N TYR A 303 6.72 -17.32 34.36
CA TYR A 303 7.56 -16.29 34.98
C TYR A 303 8.88 -16.98 35.44
#